data_7fe1567b4c66590ce97b7f4c0ee3dff9
#
_entry.id   7fe1567b4c66590ce97b7f4c0ee3dff9
#
_cell.length_a   1.000
_cell.length_b   1.000
_cell.length_c   1.000
_cell.angle_alpha   90.00
_cell.angle_beta   90.00
_cell.angle_gamma   90.00
#
_symmetry.space_group_name_H-M   'P 1'
#
loop_
_entity.id
_entity.type
_entity.pdbx_description
1 polymer ?
#
loop_
_entity_poly.entity_id
_entity_poly.type
_entity_poly.pdbx_seq_one_letter_code
_entity_poly.pdbx_strand_id
1 'polypeptide(L)'
;MVIVDEPVKAFEEVSRSTVGQCYQAILDDFNNALTCYAESGTEGRGTNQYLSVAAIEGLLARTYLYQEDFSNAEKYASNALLHSGKKVEAYTVDEYKELYTGGDSNSESIFRLAIDVNNSWSANSCGNVWTTYGGLPSQRMRNLIADTDCRGSLYLPTVKKGSYTQLQYGGKFWYGGGNTAYATNYIVNAPEMELIIAESKLRAAQPDLNGAKEALLTVAKRNSQITSTDDLGNTKEEVFAFLKDERARELFQEGFRFYDLRRWGEKADVYANVEDQVSYKYTNFDIAQFCFPIPNAEINAGFGITQTPDWNKYLPQ
;
A
#
# COMPACT_ATOMS: atom_id res chain seq x y z
N MET A 1 8.22 18.08 -2.26
CA MET A 1 8.76 17.72 -0.92
C MET A 1 10.02 18.54 -0.70
N VAL A 2 10.40 18.82 0.54
CA VAL A 2 11.72 19.36 0.90
C VAL A 2 12.60 18.14 1.26
N ILE A 3 13.80 18.06 0.69
CA ILE A 3 14.81 17.08 1.09
C ILE A 3 15.65 17.74 2.19
N VAL A 4 15.73 17.07 3.35
CA VAL A 4 16.46 17.55 4.52
C VAL A 4 17.35 16.44 5.02
N ASP A 5 18.65 16.59 4.87
CA ASP A 5 19.73 15.65 5.26
C ASP A 5 20.53 16.12 6.48
N GLU A 6 20.32 17.40 6.89
CA GLU A 6 20.90 17.96 8.09
C GLU A 6 19.82 18.70 8.90
N PRO A 7 20.00 18.87 10.22
CA PRO A 7 19.06 19.68 11.01
C PRO A 7 18.96 21.10 10.50
N VAL A 8 17.77 21.51 10.10
CA VAL A 8 17.49 22.88 9.62
C VAL A 8 17.60 23.86 10.80
N LYS A 9 18.33 24.95 10.63
CA LYS A 9 18.45 26.01 11.63
C LYS A 9 17.15 26.80 11.75
N ALA A 10 16.92 27.37 12.93
CA ALA A 10 15.78 28.26 13.13
C ALA A 10 15.82 29.43 12.13
N PHE A 11 14.69 29.67 11.48
CA PHE A 11 14.50 30.72 10.44
C PHE A 11 15.28 30.52 9.14
N GLU A 12 15.80 29.32 8.90
CA GLU A 12 16.43 28.99 7.62
C GLU A 12 15.34 28.72 6.57
N GLU A 13 15.45 29.38 5.43
CA GLU A 13 14.55 29.15 4.30
C GLU A 13 14.88 27.83 3.62
N VAL A 14 13.84 27.03 3.37
CA VAL A 14 13.96 25.77 2.66
C VAL A 14 13.06 25.78 1.41
N SER A 15 13.55 25.23 0.32
CA SER A 15 12.80 25.13 -0.93
C SER A 15 12.34 23.72 -1.22
N ARG A 16 11.26 23.60 -2.00
CA ARG A 16 10.78 22.29 -2.45
C ARG A 16 11.68 21.73 -3.54
N SER A 17 12.07 20.49 -3.38
CA SER A 17 12.75 19.72 -4.42
C SER A 17 11.76 19.26 -5.48
N THR A 18 12.24 19.05 -6.70
CA THR A 18 11.46 18.43 -7.77
C THR A 18 11.14 16.97 -7.46
N VAL A 19 10.14 16.41 -8.13
CA VAL A 19 9.80 14.99 -8.01
C VAL A 19 11.00 14.11 -8.37
N GLY A 20 11.71 14.44 -9.46
CA GLY A 20 12.90 13.71 -9.87
C GLY A 20 14.02 13.73 -8.83
N GLN A 21 14.30 14.88 -8.20
CA GLN A 21 15.28 14.97 -7.11
C GLN A 21 14.87 14.12 -5.90
N CYS A 22 13.57 14.12 -5.56
CA CYS A 22 13.08 13.28 -4.45
C CYS A 22 13.25 11.79 -4.75
N TYR A 23 12.94 11.34 -5.96
CA TYR A 23 13.17 9.94 -6.34
C TYR A 23 14.65 9.59 -6.35
N GLN A 24 15.51 10.48 -6.85
CA GLN A 24 16.94 10.25 -6.84
C GLN A 24 17.48 10.08 -5.42
N ALA A 25 17.10 10.97 -4.51
CA ALA A 25 17.50 10.86 -3.09
C ALA A 25 17.04 9.54 -2.46
N ILE A 26 15.78 9.11 -2.72
CA ILE A 26 15.26 7.81 -2.24
C ILE A 26 16.10 6.64 -2.78
N LEU A 27 16.44 6.66 -4.07
CA LEU A 27 17.22 5.59 -4.68
C LEU A 27 18.66 5.58 -4.14
N ASP A 28 19.26 6.75 -3.95
CA ASP A 28 20.61 6.87 -3.39
C ASP A 28 20.66 6.35 -1.96
N ASP A 29 19.68 6.69 -1.11
CA ASP A 29 19.61 6.20 0.26
C ASP A 29 19.46 4.68 0.32
N PHE A 30 18.56 4.08 -0.49
CA PHE A 30 18.39 2.63 -0.52
C PHE A 30 19.62 1.90 -1.07
N ASN A 31 20.27 2.42 -2.12
CA ASN A 31 21.48 1.82 -2.67
C ASN A 31 22.66 1.92 -1.68
N ASN A 32 22.78 3.04 -0.98
CA ASN A 32 23.77 3.20 0.09
C ASN A 32 23.52 2.19 1.22
N ALA A 33 22.26 1.98 1.61
CA ALA A 33 21.90 1.00 2.62
C ALA A 33 22.26 -0.43 2.18
N LEU A 34 22.01 -0.82 0.92
CA LEU A 34 22.44 -2.11 0.38
C LEU A 34 23.97 -2.26 0.39
N THR A 35 24.71 -1.20 0.06
CA THR A 35 26.18 -1.16 0.13
C THR A 35 26.66 -1.40 1.55
N CYS A 36 26.09 -0.73 2.55
CA CYS A 36 26.41 -0.93 3.96
C CYS A 36 26.17 -2.38 4.42
N TYR A 37 25.07 -3.02 3.99
CA TYR A 37 24.85 -4.44 4.27
C TYR A 37 25.88 -5.34 3.62
N ALA A 38 26.24 -5.10 2.35
CA ALA A 38 27.26 -5.86 1.65
C ALA A 38 28.64 -5.74 2.34
N GLU A 39 29.02 -4.53 2.76
CA GLU A 39 30.28 -4.28 3.49
C GLU A 39 30.29 -4.93 4.88
N SER A 40 29.15 -4.98 5.56
CA SER A 40 29.02 -5.59 6.89
C SER A 40 28.98 -7.12 6.85
N GLY A 41 28.76 -7.73 5.67
CA GLY A 41 28.64 -9.17 5.50
C GLY A 41 27.39 -9.78 6.15
N THR A 42 26.34 -8.98 6.34
CA THR A 42 25.05 -9.44 6.91
C THR A 42 23.89 -9.00 6.02
N GLU A 43 22.80 -9.74 6.06
CA GLU A 43 21.55 -9.41 5.34
C GLU A 43 20.49 -8.78 6.27
N GLY A 44 20.79 -8.62 7.54
CA GLY A 44 19.89 -8.06 8.55
C GLY A 44 19.91 -8.81 9.87
N ARG A 45 18.95 -8.47 10.76
CA ARG A 45 18.89 -9.02 12.13
C ARG A 45 18.09 -10.31 12.26
N GLY A 46 17.70 -10.96 11.16
CA GLY A 46 16.95 -12.22 11.18
C GLY A 46 15.47 -12.10 11.63
N THR A 47 14.95 -10.87 11.71
CA THR A 47 13.54 -10.59 12.02
C THR A 47 12.99 -9.50 11.12
N ASN A 48 11.71 -9.60 10.75
CA ASN A 48 11.06 -8.63 9.87
C ASN A 48 10.66 -7.30 10.56
N GLN A 49 11.07 -7.07 11.80
CA GLN A 49 10.87 -5.81 12.53
C GLN A 49 11.96 -4.78 12.26
N TYR A 50 13.04 -5.19 11.63
CA TYR A 50 14.15 -4.32 11.25
C TYR A 50 14.34 -4.36 9.73
N LEU A 51 14.89 -3.29 9.20
CA LEU A 51 15.30 -3.29 7.80
C LEU A 51 16.28 -4.43 7.55
N SER A 52 16.16 -5.05 6.39
CA SER A 52 17.03 -6.09 5.87
C SER A 52 17.26 -5.83 4.38
N VAL A 53 18.20 -6.56 3.77
CA VAL A 53 18.40 -6.51 2.32
C VAL A 53 17.08 -6.71 1.58
N ALA A 54 16.32 -7.77 1.94
CA ALA A 54 15.03 -8.05 1.32
C ALA A 54 14.00 -6.92 1.51
N ALA A 55 13.97 -6.28 2.68
CA ALA A 55 13.07 -5.15 2.94
C ALA A 55 13.42 -3.93 2.08
N ILE A 56 14.71 -3.62 1.92
CA ILE A 56 15.18 -2.53 1.07
C ILE A 56 14.87 -2.82 -0.39
N GLU A 57 15.07 -4.04 -0.84
CA GLU A 57 14.74 -4.47 -2.21
C GLU A 57 13.24 -4.34 -2.49
N GLY A 58 12.37 -4.71 -1.53
CA GLY A 58 10.93 -4.49 -1.66
C GLY A 58 10.54 -3.01 -1.77
N LEU A 59 11.21 -2.13 -1.02
CA LEU A 59 11.01 -0.68 -1.10
C LEU A 59 11.54 -0.10 -2.42
N LEU A 60 12.68 -0.61 -2.92
CA LEU A 60 13.20 -0.27 -4.26
C LEU A 60 12.23 -0.71 -5.36
N ALA A 61 11.68 -1.93 -5.27
CA ALA A 61 10.71 -2.43 -6.23
C ALA A 61 9.49 -1.51 -6.34
N ARG A 62 8.93 -1.08 -5.22
CA ARG A 62 7.83 -0.10 -5.15
C ARG A 62 8.23 1.24 -5.75
N THR A 63 9.42 1.73 -5.43
CA THR A 63 9.94 3.02 -5.93
C THR A 63 10.06 3.00 -7.45
N TYR A 64 10.66 1.95 -8.01
CA TYR A 64 10.79 1.78 -9.45
C TYR A 64 9.44 1.57 -10.16
N LEU A 65 8.50 0.85 -9.53
CA LEU A 65 7.13 0.74 -10.06
C LEU A 65 6.47 2.11 -10.21
N TYR A 66 6.64 3.00 -9.21
CA TYR A 66 6.07 4.34 -9.24
C TYR A 66 6.76 5.27 -10.26
N GLN A 67 8.01 4.98 -10.61
CA GLN A 67 8.73 5.64 -11.70
C GLN A 67 8.45 5.01 -13.08
N GLU A 68 7.66 3.93 -13.13
CA GLU A 68 7.41 3.12 -14.34
C GLU A 68 8.67 2.49 -14.95
N ASP A 69 9.73 2.32 -14.14
CA ASP A 69 10.88 1.50 -14.49
C ASP A 69 10.58 0.03 -14.18
N PHE A 70 9.84 -0.61 -15.09
CA PHE A 70 9.33 -1.97 -14.90
C PHE A 70 10.44 -3.01 -14.84
N SER A 71 11.57 -2.78 -15.50
CA SER A 71 12.72 -3.69 -15.45
C SER A 71 13.32 -3.78 -14.06
N ASN A 72 13.59 -2.64 -13.44
CA ASN A 72 14.11 -2.60 -12.08
C ASN A 72 13.05 -2.98 -11.05
N ALA A 73 11.78 -2.61 -11.25
CA ALA A 73 10.69 -3.00 -10.37
C ALA A 73 10.55 -4.53 -10.27
N GLU A 74 10.54 -5.24 -11.40
CA GLU A 74 10.52 -6.72 -11.44
C GLU A 74 11.74 -7.33 -10.78
N LYS A 75 12.94 -6.84 -11.11
CA LYS A 75 14.20 -7.32 -10.56
C LYS A 75 14.20 -7.25 -9.02
N TYR A 76 13.90 -6.09 -8.47
CA TYR A 76 13.97 -5.90 -7.02
C TYR A 76 12.81 -6.58 -6.28
N ALA A 77 11.62 -6.71 -6.87
CA ALA A 77 10.54 -7.49 -6.30
C ALA A 77 10.90 -8.98 -6.23
N SER A 78 11.48 -9.53 -7.29
CA SER A 78 11.95 -10.92 -7.33
C SER A 78 13.07 -11.16 -6.31
N ASN A 79 14.01 -10.24 -6.18
CA ASN A 79 15.08 -10.32 -5.19
C ASN A 79 14.51 -10.28 -3.76
N ALA A 80 13.55 -9.38 -3.47
CA ALA A 80 12.93 -9.28 -2.16
C ALA A 80 12.26 -10.60 -1.73
N LEU A 81 11.56 -11.27 -2.65
CA LEU A 81 10.99 -12.60 -2.41
C LEU A 81 12.09 -13.65 -2.18
N LEU A 82 13.13 -13.65 -3.02
CA LEU A 82 14.23 -14.60 -2.93
C LEU A 82 14.99 -14.48 -1.60
N HIS A 83 15.43 -13.27 -1.23
CA HIS A 83 16.27 -13.05 -0.04
C HIS A 83 15.45 -13.12 1.26
N SER A 84 14.16 -12.82 1.24
CA SER A 84 13.29 -13.02 2.41
C SER A 84 12.83 -14.45 2.59
N GLY A 85 12.80 -15.26 1.52
CA GLY A 85 12.17 -16.58 1.50
C GLY A 85 10.64 -16.53 1.71
N LYS A 86 10.05 -15.32 1.65
CA LYS A 86 8.61 -15.13 1.85
C LYS A 86 7.85 -15.39 0.55
N LYS A 87 6.64 -15.91 0.70
CA LYS A 87 5.73 -16.21 -0.42
C LYS A 87 4.28 -16.08 0.03
N VAL A 88 3.36 -16.01 -0.90
CA VAL A 88 1.92 -16.02 -0.61
C VAL A 88 1.50 -17.45 -0.27
N GLU A 89 0.90 -17.66 0.89
CA GLU A 89 0.56 -18.98 1.42
C GLU A 89 -0.84 -19.07 2.04
N ALA A 90 -1.45 -17.96 2.43
CA ALA A 90 -2.73 -17.92 3.12
C ALA A 90 -3.90 -17.88 2.12
N TYR A 91 -4.50 -19.04 1.81
CA TYR A 91 -5.58 -19.17 0.83
C TYR A 91 -6.94 -19.52 1.44
N THR A 92 -6.98 -19.87 2.71
CA THR A 92 -8.22 -20.10 3.46
C THR A 92 -8.56 -18.92 4.36
N VAL A 93 -9.81 -18.87 4.81
CA VAL A 93 -10.27 -17.83 5.75
C VAL A 93 -9.45 -17.80 7.04
N ASP A 94 -9.16 -18.98 7.59
CA ASP A 94 -8.45 -19.07 8.87
C ASP A 94 -6.97 -18.68 8.71
N GLU A 95 -6.30 -19.16 7.67
CA GLU A 95 -4.93 -18.75 7.34
C GLU A 95 -4.83 -17.24 7.09
N TYR A 96 -5.77 -16.67 6.33
CA TYR A 96 -5.76 -15.23 6.03
C TYR A 96 -5.98 -14.36 7.29
N LYS A 97 -6.88 -14.78 8.18
CA LYS A 97 -7.06 -14.10 9.47
C LYS A 97 -5.81 -14.19 10.34
N GLU A 98 -5.15 -15.35 10.37
CA GLU A 98 -3.94 -15.55 11.16
C GLU A 98 -2.83 -14.59 10.78
N LEU A 99 -2.70 -14.20 9.50
CA LEU A 99 -1.72 -13.19 9.07
C LEU A 99 -1.82 -11.88 9.87
N TYR A 100 -3.02 -11.51 10.33
CA TYR A 100 -3.31 -10.20 10.94
C TYR A 100 -3.66 -10.27 12.43
N THR A 101 -3.41 -11.39 13.09
CA THR A 101 -3.64 -11.53 14.55
C THR A 101 -2.59 -10.84 15.41
N GLY A 102 -1.53 -10.31 14.80
CA GLY A 102 -0.44 -9.61 15.48
C GLY A 102 0.78 -10.49 15.76
N GLY A 103 1.80 -9.92 16.38
CA GLY A 103 3.05 -10.62 16.64
C GLY A 103 3.77 -11.04 15.37
N ASP A 104 4.33 -12.26 15.37
CA ASP A 104 5.07 -12.84 14.24
C ASP A 104 4.20 -13.75 13.36
N SER A 105 2.87 -13.71 13.52
CA SER A 105 1.92 -14.60 12.81
C SER A 105 1.90 -14.36 11.28
N ASN A 106 2.25 -13.17 10.80
CA ASN A 106 2.25 -12.91 9.37
C ASN A 106 3.47 -13.54 8.67
N SER A 107 3.25 -14.74 8.12
CA SER A 107 4.26 -15.51 7.39
C SER A 107 4.66 -14.86 6.06
N GLU A 108 3.82 -14.00 5.49
CA GLU A 108 4.02 -13.33 4.21
C GLU A 108 4.73 -11.97 4.33
N SER A 109 4.94 -11.47 5.57
CA SER A 109 5.52 -10.15 5.79
C SER A 109 7.05 -10.16 5.67
N ILE A 110 7.56 -9.29 4.81
CA ILE A 110 8.99 -9.04 4.61
C ILE A 110 9.49 -7.97 5.58
N PHE A 111 8.69 -6.91 5.79
CA PHE A 111 9.00 -5.84 6.73
C PHE A 111 7.74 -5.27 7.38
N ARG A 112 7.81 -5.05 8.69
CA ARG A 112 6.70 -4.51 9.49
C ARG A 112 7.17 -3.57 10.58
N LEU A 113 6.31 -2.66 10.98
CA LEU A 113 6.44 -1.87 12.20
C LEU A 113 5.61 -2.55 13.30
N ALA A 114 6.28 -3.24 14.19
CA ALA A 114 5.63 -3.91 15.32
C ALA A 114 5.12 -2.87 16.31
N ILE A 115 3.83 -2.93 16.62
CA ILE A 115 3.17 -2.04 17.57
C ILE A 115 2.70 -2.86 18.77
N ASP A 116 2.95 -2.35 19.96
CA ASP A 116 2.51 -2.93 21.25
C ASP A 116 2.00 -1.87 22.22
N VAL A 117 1.74 -2.25 23.45
CA VAL A 117 1.24 -1.35 24.49
C VAL A 117 2.22 -0.20 24.81
N ASN A 118 3.53 -0.40 24.61
CA ASN A 118 4.56 0.57 24.98
C ASN A 118 4.83 1.59 23.86
N ASN A 119 4.51 1.25 22.60
CA ASN A 119 4.79 2.07 21.42
C ASN A 119 3.54 2.36 20.58
N SER A 120 2.36 2.22 21.17
CA SER A 120 1.09 2.47 20.49
C SER A 120 0.81 3.96 20.30
N TRP A 121 0.23 4.29 19.15
CA TRP A 121 -0.32 5.63 18.90
C TRP A 121 -1.73 5.81 19.47
N SER A 122 -2.21 4.83 20.23
CA SER A 122 -3.51 4.86 20.91
C SER A 122 -4.65 5.24 19.93
N ALA A 123 -5.39 6.32 20.24
CA ALA A 123 -6.51 6.79 19.42
C ALA A 123 -6.12 7.15 17.98
N ASN A 124 -4.86 7.46 17.70
CA ASN A 124 -4.37 7.84 16.37
C ASN A 124 -3.82 6.64 15.57
N SER A 125 -3.96 5.42 16.07
CA SER A 125 -3.54 4.23 15.35
C SER A 125 -4.40 3.95 14.11
N CYS A 126 -3.81 3.33 13.10
CA CYS A 126 -4.55 2.90 11.91
C CYS A 126 -5.71 1.96 12.26
N GLY A 127 -5.54 1.08 13.24
CA GLY A 127 -6.60 0.17 13.69
C GLY A 127 -7.83 0.91 14.20
N ASN A 128 -7.65 2.01 14.93
CA ASN A 128 -8.77 2.80 15.46
C ASN A 128 -9.54 3.56 14.38
N VAL A 129 -8.94 3.90 13.24
CA VAL A 129 -9.67 4.49 12.10
C VAL A 129 -10.79 3.55 11.64
N TRP A 130 -10.52 2.25 11.60
CA TRP A 130 -11.45 1.25 11.10
C TRP A 130 -12.41 0.71 12.17
N THR A 131 -12.08 0.85 13.44
CA THR A 131 -12.92 0.33 14.54
C THR A 131 -13.64 1.44 15.29
N THR A 132 -12.90 2.42 15.80
CA THR A 132 -13.45 3.47 16.67
C THR A 132 -14.07 4.61 15.87
N TYR A 133 -13.42 5.00 14.78
CA TYR A 133 -13.88 6.13 13.94
C TYR A 133 -14.74 5.70 12.76
N GLY A 134 -15.04 4.41 12.64
CA GLY A 134 -16.03 3.89 11.70
C GLY A 134 -15.61 3.92 10.23
N GLY A 135 -14.33 3.72 9.94
CA GLY A 135 -13.87 3.52 8.58
C GLY A 135 -14.54 2.30 7.94
N LEU A 136 -15.03 2.44 6.70
CA LEU A 136 -15.70 1.38 5.97
C LEU A 136 -15.15 1.26 4.55
N PRO A 137 -15.12 0.04 3.98
CA PRO A 137 -14.86 -0.12 2.57
C PRO A 137 -15.96 0.55 1.74
N SER A 138 -15.57 1.19 0.64
CA SER A 138 -16.53 1.74 -0.32
C SER A 138 -17.40 0.62 -0.92
N GLN A 139 -18.56 0.99 -1.49
CA GLN A 139 -19.40 0.01 -2.20
C GLN A 139 -18.65 -0.67 -3.34
N ARG A 140 -17.79 0.07 -4.06
CA ARG A 140 -16.94 -0.53 -5.10
C ARG A 140 -16.04 -1.63 -4.51
N MET A 141 -15.38 -1.37 -3.38
CA MET A 141 -14.52 -2.37 -2.74
C MET A 141 -15.31 -3.61 -2.30
N ARG A 142 -16.50 -3.42 -1.74
CA ARG A 142 -17.38 -4.53 -1.34
C ARG A 142 -17.75 -5.39 -2.56
N ASN A 143 -18.07 -4.76 -3.70
CA ASN A 143 -18.44 -5.46 -4.94
C ASN A 143 -17.25 -6.19 -5.59
N LEU A 144 -16.02 -5.85 -5.26
CA LEU A 144 -14.83 -6.55 -5.74
C LEU A 144 -14.56 -7.86 -5.00
N ILE A 145 -15.13 -8.04 -3.82
CA ILE A 145 -14.89 -9.22 -2.97
C ILE A 145 -16.01 -10.23 -3.22
N ALA A 146 -15.67 -11.35 -3.84
CA ALA A 146 -16.59 -12.47 -4.00
C ALA A 146 -16.79 -13.23 -2.67
N ASP A 147 -17.92 -13.92 -2.53
CA ASP A 147 -18.20 -14.74 -1.35
C ASP A 147 -17.18 -15.88 -1.13
N THR A 148 -16.50 -16.26 -2.20
CA THR A 148 -15.46 -17.29 -2.23
C THR A 148 -14.04 -16.78 -1.96
N ASP A 149 -13.91 -15.44 -1.76
CA ASP A 149 -12.63 -14.79 -1.48
C ASP A 149 -12.37 -14.74 0.03
N CYS A 150 -11.29 -15.36 0.48
CA CYS A 150 -10.96 -15.46 1.92
C CYS A 150 -10.79 -14.08 2.58
N ARG A 151 -10.41 -13.05 1.82
CA ARG A 151 -10.24 -11.66 2.29
C ARG A 151 -11.54 -11.04 2.75
N GLY A 152 -12.68 -11.51 2.23
CA GLY A 152 -14.01 -11.06 2.65
C GLY A 152 -14.23 -11.20 4.15
N SER A 153 -13.58 -12.17 4.78
CA SER A 153 -13.65 -12.40 6.22
C SER A 153 -13.18 -11.21 7.07
N LEU A 154 -12.31 -10.35 6.54
CA LEU A 154 -11.81 -9.14 7.20
C LEU A 154 -12.36 -7.85 6.58
N TYR A 155 -12.66 -7.84 5.27
CA TYR A 155 -12.99 -6.63 4.52
C TYR A 155 -14.48 -6.33 4.47
N LEU A 156 -15.33 -7.36 4.56
CA LEU A 156 -16.77 -7.15 4.53
C LEU A 156 -17.30 -6.79 5.92
N PRO A 157 -18.16 -5.80 6.04
CA PRO A 157 -18.74 -5.40 7.31
C PRO A 157 -19.62 -6.52 7.88
N THR A 158 -19.32 -6.94 9.09
CA THR A 158 -20.07 -8.00 9.78
C THR A 158 -20.52 -7.61 11.18
N VAL A 159 -19.99 -6.53 11.72
CA VAL A 159 -20.29 -6.05 13.08
C VAL A 159 -21.07 -4.75 13.00
N LYS A 160 -22.22 -4.69 13.68
CA LYS A 160 -23.00 -3.48 13.82
C LYS A 160 -22.65 -2.79 15.14
N LYS A 161 -22.22 -1.53 15.05
CA LYS A 161 -21.93 -0.68 16.22
C LYS A 161 -22.70 0.63 16.10
N GLY A 162 -23.57 0.91 17.07
CA GLY A 162 -24.45 2.06 16.98
C GLY A 162 -25.37 1.95 15.76
N SER A 163 -25.37 2.97 14.93
CA SER A 163 -26.17 3.06 13.70
C SER A 163 -25.45 2.66 12.42
N TYR A 164 -24.22 2.18 12.48
CA TYR A 164 -23.43 1.82 11.28
C TYR A 164 -22.77 0.44 11.43
N THR A 165 -22.50 -0.17 10.29
CA THR A 165 -21.79 -1.45 10.18
C THR A 165 -20.29 -1.21 10.10
N GLN A 166 -19.52 -1.97 10.84
CA GLN A 166 -18.05 -1.89 10.88
C GLN A 166 -17.39 -3.12 10.29
N LEU A 167 -16.13 -3.01 9.92
CA LEU A 167 -15.30 -4.15 9.61
C LEU A 167 -15.13 -5.04 10.85
N GLN A 168 -15.18 -6.34 10.64
CA GLN A 168 -14.86 -7.29 11.70
C GLN A 168 -13.41 -7.06 12.12
N TYR A 169 -13.18 -6.92 13.42
CA TYR A 169 -11.86 -6.74 14.02
C TYR A 169 -11.00 -5.60 13.45
N GLY A 170 -11.58 -4.67 12.68
CA GLY A 170 -10.82 -3.60 12.03
C GLY A 170 -10.10 -4.03 10.74
N GLY A 171 -10.46 -5.14 10.14
CA GLY A 171 -9.83 -5.67 8.94
C GLY A 171 -8.40 -6.14 9.20
N LYS A 172 -7.44 -5.69 8.38
CA LYS A 172 -6.02 -6.02 8.53
C LYS A 172 -5.38 -5.52 9.84
N PHE A 173 -6.04 -4.62 10.56
CA PHE A 173 -5.61 -4.16 11.89
C PHE A 173 -6.26 -4.98 13.01
N TRP A 174 -6.57 -6.23 12.77
CA TRP A 174 -7.03 -7.15 13.79
C TRP A 174 -5.90 -7.51 14.74
N TYR A 175 -6.21 -7.47 16.02
CA TYR A 175 -5.28 -7.84 17.09
C TYR A 175 -5.91 -8.97 17.93
N GLY A 176 -6.08 -10.15 17.38
CA GLY A 176 -6.42 -11.38 18.10
C GLY A 176 -7.45 -11.29 19.25
N GLY A 177 -8.41 -10.34 19.19
CA GLY A 177 -9.35 -10.06 20.28
C GLY A 177 -8.86 -9.05 21.33
N GLY A 178 -7.65 -8.49 21.17
CA GLY A 178 -7.09 -7.44 22.00
C GLY A 178 -7.50 -6.04 21.59
N ASN A 179 -6.57 -5.11 21.67
CA ASN A 179 -6.79 -3.70 21.32
C ASN A 179 -6.25 -3.39 19.92
N THR A 180 -7.09 -2.96 19.01
CA THR A 180 -6.70 -2.58 17.64
C THR A 180 -5.71 -1.43 17.56
N ALA A 181 -5.56 -0.63 18.65
CA ALA A 181 -4.52 0.38 18.76
C ALA A 181 -3.10 -0.23 18.77
N TYR A 182 -2.95 -1.51 19.02
CA TYR A 182 -1.67 -2.22 19.07
C TYR A 182 -1.43 -3.07 17.80
N ALA A 183 -2.28 -2.94 16.81
CA ALA A 183 -2.13 -3.68 15.55
C ALA A 183 -0.86 -3.25 14.80
N THR A 184 -0.10 -4.25 14.37
CA THR A 184 1.12 -4.08 13.58
C THR A 184 0.83 -3.45 12.22
N ASN A 185 1.70 -2.56 11.77
CA ASN A 185 1.67 -2.01 10.42
C ASN A 185 2.63 -2.80 9.51
N TYR A 186 2.07 -3.52 8.55
CA TYR A 186 2.83 -4.25 7.54
C TYR A 186 3.25 -3.31 6.42
N ILE A 187 4.54 -3.24 6.12
CA ILE A 187 5.12 -2.24 5.21
C ILE A 187 5.48 -2.86 3.86
N VAL A 188 6.11 -4.04 3.87
CA VAL A 188 6.46 -4.79 2.65
C VAL A 188 6.03 -6.23 2.83
N ASN A 189 5.20 -6.73 1.92
CA ASN A 189 4.64 -8.07 1.96
C ASN A 189 4.85 -8.81 0.63
N ALA A 190 4.93 -10.14 0.68
CA ALA A 190 5.09 -10.98 -0.49
C ALA A 190 4.00 -10.78 -1.56
N PRO A 191 2.70 -10.66 -1.23
CA PRO A 191 1.69 -10.40 -2.27
C PRO A 191 1.89 -9.10 -3.04
N GLU A 192 2.38 -8.04 -2.40
CA GLU A 192 2.72 -6.80 -3.12
C GLU A 192 3.83 -7.05 -4.14
N MET A 193 4.86 -7.81 -3.78
CA MET A 193 5.97 -8.13 -4.68
C MET A 193 5.49 -8.93 -5.90
N GLU A 194 4.64 -9.92 -5.71
CA GLU A 194 4.03 -10.66 -6.82
C GLU A 194 3.20 -9.75 -7.75
N LEU A 195 2.43 -8.82 -7.18
CA LEU A 195 1.65 -7.86 -7.95
C LEU A 195 2.53 -6.83 -8.69
N ILE A 196 3.70 -6.47 -8.13
CA ILE A 196 4.71 -5.64 -8.82
C ILE A 196 5.31 -6.42 -10.00
N ILE A 197 5.66 -7.69 -9.81
CA ILE A 197 6.18 -8.57 -10.88
C ILE A 197 5.15 -8.68 -12.00
N ALA A 198 3.89 -8.97 -11.65
CA ALA A 198 2.81 -9.11 -12.63
C ALA A 198 2.62 -7.83 -13.47
N GLU A 199 2.56 -6.65 -12.82
CA GLU A 199 2.41 -5.38 -13.53
C GLU A 199 3.63 -5.06 -14.39
N SER A 200 4.83 -5.30 -13.86
CA SER A 200 6.07 -5.03 -14.58
C SER A 200 6.16 -5.85 -15.86
N LYS A 201 5.85 -7.15 -15.80
CA LYS A 201 5.81 -8.03 -16.98
C LYS A 201 4.76 -7.60 -17.99
N LEU A 202 3.58 -7.15 -17.56
CA LEU A 202 2.54 -6.64 -18.46
C LEU A 202 2.93 -5.34 -19.16
N ARG A 203 3.63 -4.44 -18.44
CA ARG A 203 3.91 -3.08 -18.91
C ARG A 203 5.33 -2.90 -19.45
N ALA A 204 6.15 -3.94 -19.41
CA ALA A 204 7.48 -3.93 -20.04
C ALA A 204 7.40 -3.58 -21.54
N ALA A 205 8.51 -3.12 -22.11
CA ALA A 205 8.62 -2.83 -23.55
C ALA A 205 8.33 -4.07 -24.43
N GLN A 206 8.65 -5.24 -23.89
CA GLN A 206 8.26 -6.55 -24.45
C GLN A 206 7.43 -7.28 -23.39
N PRO A 207 6.09 -7.22 -23.45
CA PRO A 207 5.24 -7.81 -22.43
C PRO A 207 5.35 -9.34 -22.38
N ASP A 208 5.49 -9.86 -21.16
CA ASP A 208 5.41 -11.29 -20.85
C ASP A 208 4.04 -11.58 -20.22
N LEU A 209 3.05 -11.85 -21.06
CA LEU A 209 1.67 -12.08 -20.61
C LEU A 209 1.57 -13.34 -19.72
N ASN A 210 2.27 -14.41 -20.08
CA ASN A 210 2.20 -15.66 -19.33
C ASN A 210 2.85 -15.51 -17.94
N GLY A 211 4.05 -14.98 -17.86
CA GLY A 211 4.71 -14.73 -16.59
C GLY A 211 3.96 -13.74 -15.71
N ALA A 212 3.30 -12.75 -16.31
CA ALA A 212 2.43 -11.84 -15.56
C ALA A 212 1.21 -12.55 -14.95
N LYS A 213 0.58 -13.45 -15.71
CA LYS A 213 -0.55 -14.26 -15.24
C LYS A 213 -0.13 -15.24 -14.14
N GLU A 214 1.06 -15.81 -14.23
CA GLU A 214 1.59 -16.71 -13.18
C GLU A 214 1.80 -15.98 -11.85
N ALA A 215 2.47 -14.83 -11.87
CA ALA A 215 2.65 -14.02 -10.67
C ALA A 215 1.30 -13.53 -10.11
N LEU A 216 0.40 -13.07 -10.96
CA LEU A 216 -0.93 -12.61 -10.57
C LEU A 216 -1.78 -13.72 -9.95
N LEU A 217 -1.73 -14.94 -10.52
CA LEU A 217 -2.45 -16.11 -10.03
C LEU A 217 -2.04 -16.45 -8.59
N THR A 218 -0.76 -16.26 -8.24
CA THR A 218 -0.26 -16.53 -6.90
C THR A 218 -1.08 -15.78 -5.84
N VAL A 219 -1.45 -14.53 -6.11
CA VAL A 219 -2.29 -13.73 -5.22
C VAL A 219 -3.78 -13.99 -5.41
N ALA A 220 -4.22 -14.11 -6.67
CA ALA A 220 -5.64 -14.22 -7.02
C ALA A 220 -6.32 -15.49 -6.46
N LYS A 221 -5.55 -16.54 -6.17
CA LYS A 221 -6.04 -17.77 -5.51
C LYS A 221 -6.63 -17.56 -4.11
N ARG A 222 -6.51 -16.37 -3.53
CA ARG A 222 -7.27 -16.02 -2.33
C ARG A 222 -8.78 -16.08 -2.55
N ASN A 223 -9.22 -15.93 -3.79
CA ASN A 223 -10.54 -16.32 -4.25
C ASN A 223 -10.49 -17.77 -4.75
N SER A 224 -11.12 -18.71 -4.04
CA SER A 224 -11.08 -20.13 -4.36
C SER A 224 -11.71 -20.51 -5.71
N GLN A 225 -12.40 -19.59 -6.38
CA GLN A 225 -12.90 -19.79 -7.75
C GLN A 225 -11.83 -19.52 -8.81
N ILE A 226 -10.74 -18.84 -8.44
CA ILE A 226 -9.60 -18.60 -9.33
C ILE A 226 -8.60 -19.73 -9.15
N THR A 227 -8.51 -20.61 -10.13
CA THR A 227 -7.72 -21.85 -10.02
C THR A 227 -6.59 -21.93 -11.04
N SER A 228 -6.71 -21.20 -12.14
CA SER A 228 -5.75 -21.24 -13.24
C SER A 228 -5.52 -19.85 -13.85
N THR A 229 -4.48 -19.74 -14.66
CA THR A 229 -4.20 -18.50 -15.40
C THR A 229 -5.30 -18.15 -16.41
N ASP A 230 -6.13 -19.10 -16.84
CA ASP A 230 -7.22 -18.85 -17.78
C ASP A 230 -8.34 -18.02 -17.16
N ASP A 231 -8.46 -18.04 -15.83
CA ASP A 231 -9.45 -17.26 -15.08
C ASP A 231 -9.11 -15.76 -15.02
N LEU A 232 -7.90 -15.35 -15.46
CA LEU A 232 -7.39 -13.98 -15.32
C LEU A 232 -7.56 -13.11 -16.57
N GLY A 233 -8.10 -13.66 -17.67
CA GLY A 233 -8.24 -13.00 -18.96
C GLY A 233 -7.26 -13.51 -20.01
N ASN A 234 -7.50 -13.16 -21.29
CA ASN A 234 -6.78 -13.69 -22.44
C ASN A 234 -5.95 -12.63 -23.18
N THR A 235 -6.24 -11.36 -22.95
CA THR A 235 -5.51 -10.23 -23.52
C THR A 235 -4.76 -9.44 -22.46
N LYS A 236 -3.77 -8.66 -22.88
CA LYS A 236 -3.03 -7.76 -21.99
C LYS A 236 -3.96 -6.82 -21.24
N GLU A 237 -4.95 -6.27 -21.93
CA GLU A 237 -5.93 -5.33 -21.39
C GLU A 237 -6.82 -5.97 -20.33
N GLU A 238 -7.31 -7.20 -20.59
CA GLU A 238 -8.11 -7.96 -19.62
C GLU A 238 -7.29 -8.31 -18.36
N VAL A 239 -6.07 -8.83 -18.55
CA VAL A 239 -5.19 -9.18 -17.42
C VAL A 239 -4.79 -7.93 -16.63
N PHE A 240 -4.55 -6.80 -17.31
CA PHE A 240 -4.25 -5.55 -16.60
C PHE A 240 -5.45 -4.99 -15.84
N ALA A 241 -6.66 -5.12 -16.39
CA ALA A 241 -7.89 -4.77 -15.67
C ALA A 241 -8.07 -5.64 -14.41
N PHE A 242 -7.86 -6.96 -14.54
CA PHE A 242 -7.90 -7.89 -13.42
C PHE A 242 -6.85 -7.53 -12.35
N LEU A 243 -5.60 -7.25 -12.75
CA LEU A 243 -4.51 -6.85 -11.87
C LEU A 243 -4.86 -5.57 -11.07
N LYS A 244 -5.46 -4.56 -11.72
CA LYS A 244 -5.87 -3.33 -11.03
C LYS A 244 -6.90 -3.59 -9.92
N ASP A 245 -7.82 -4.50 -10.16
CA ASP A 245 -8.81 -4.93 -9.18
C ASP A 245 -8.17 -5.83 -8.11
N GLU A 246 -7.23 -6.71 -8.49
CA GLU A 246 -6.51 -7.57 -7.54
C GLU A 246 -5.64 -6.74 -6.59
N ARG A 247 -4.94 -5.72 -7.08
CA ARG A 247 -4.22 -4.77 -6.23
C ARG A 247 -5.17 -4.04 -5.27
N ALA A 248 -6.38 -3.68 -5.71
CA ALA A 248 -7.36 -3.07 -4.83
C ALA A 248 -7.85 -4.03 -3.74
N ARG A 249 -8.05 -5.31 -4.07
CA ARG A 249 -8.42 -6.35 -3.10
C ARG A 249 -7.32 -6.65 -2.11
N GLU A 250 -6.11 -6.92 -2.62
CA GLU A 250 -5.00 -7.37 -1.78
C GLU A 250 -4.43 -6.25 -0.91
N LEU A 251 -4.26 -5.06 -1.46
CA LEU A 251 -3.60 -3.94 -0.78
C LEU A 251 -4.60 -2.99 -0.08
N PHE A 252 -5.83 -3.44 0.15
CA PHE A 252 -6.83 -2.71 0.91
C PHE A 252 -6.32 -2.40 2.32
N GLN A 253 -6.54 -1.19 2.81
CA GLN A 253 -6.07 -0.65 4.08
C GLN A 253 -4.56 -0.36 4.18
N GLU A 254 -3.77 -0.61 3.13
CA GLU A 254 -2.31 -0.40 3.16
C GLU A 254 -1.87 0.94 2.52
N GLY A 255 -2.83 1.77 2.07
CA GLY A 255 -2.55 3.12 1.56
C GLY A 255 -2.14 3.21 0.09
N PHE A 256 -2.16 2.11 -0.68
CA PHE A 256 -1.68 2.09 -2.07
C PHE A 256 -2.66 2.66 -3.10
N ARG A 257 -3.97 2.52 -2.88
CA ARG A 257 -4.98 2.78 -3.91
C ARG A 257 -4.92 4.16 -4.53
N PHE A 258 -4.67 5.21 -3.72
CA PHE A 258 -4.53 6.57 -4.21
C PHE A 258 -3.39 6.70 -5.23
N TYR A 259 -2.23 6.15 -4.92
CA TYR A 259 -1.04 6.19 -5.77
C TYR A 259 -1.21 5.34 -7.03
N ASP A 260 -1.85 4.18 -6.91
CA ASP A 260 -2.17 3.32 -8.05
C ASP A 260 -3.09 4.02 -9.05
N LEU A 261 -4.20 4.59 -8.60
CA LEU A 261 -5.12 5.35 -9.46
C LEU A 261 -4.41 6.53 -10.11
N ARG A 262 -3.56 7.24 -9.36
CA ARG A 262 -2.82 8.38 -9.87
C ARG A 262 -1.85 7.99 -11.00
N ARG A 263 -1.04 6.97 -10.80
CA ARG A 263 -0.04 6.52 -11.81
C ARG A 263 -0.67 5.86 -13.03
N TRP A 264 -1.88 5.31 -12.90
CA TRP A 264 -2.64 4.79 -14.04
C TRP A 264 -3.46 5.85 -14.77
N GLY A 265 -3.50 7.08 -14.32
CA GLY A 265 -4.33 8.14 -14.89
C GLY A 265 -5.83 7.89 -14.72
N GLU A 266 -6.21 7.13 -13.69
CA GLU A 266 -7.59 6.73 -13.45
C GLU A 266 -8.36 7.82 -12.69
N LYS A 267 -9.68 7.80 -12.87
CA LYS A 267 -10.60 8.61 -12.08
C LYS A 267 -11.21 7.76 -10.98
N ALA A 268 -11.63 8.40 -9.92
CA ALA A 268 -12.32 7.75 -8.82
C ALA A 268 -13.58 8.48 -8.41
N ASP A 269 -14.54 7.70 -7.89
CA ASP A 269 -15.68 8.26 -7.20
C ASP A 269 -15.38 8.34 -5.71
N VAL A 270 -15.72 9.46 -5.10
CA VAL A 270 -15.61 9.65 -3.65
C VAL A 270 -17.00 9.49 -3.04
N TYR A 271 -17.11 8.51 -2.18
CA TYR A 271 -18.36 8.12 -1.54
C TYR A 271 -18.44 8.64 -0.11
N ALA A 272 -19.66 8.95 0.33
CA ALA A 272 -20.00 9.02 1.72
C ALA A 272 -21.03 7.92 2.01
N ASN A 273 -20.68 6.97 2.88
CA ASN A 273 -21.61 5.94 3.34
C ASN A 273 -22.23 6.36 4.66
N VAL A 274 -23.55 6.33 4.72
CA VAL A 274 -24.29 6.41 5.97
C VAL A 274 -25.29 5.26 5.96
N GLU A 275 -25.16 4.31 6.87
CA GLU A 275 -26.12 3.22 7.10
C GLU A 275 -26.54 2.47 5.83
N ASP A 276 -25.59 1.90 5.10
CA ASP A 276 -25.82 1.18 3.84
C ASP A 276 -26.39 2.04 2.70
N GLN A 277 -26.59 3.33 2.90
CA GLN A 277 -26.90 4.26 1.84
C GLN A 277 -25.60 4.82 1.25
N VAL A 278 -25.45 4.60 -0.05
CA VAL A 278 -24.33 5.16 -0.81
C VAL A 278 -24.73 6.53 -1.32
N SER A 279 -24.12 7.58 -0.79
CA SER A 279 -24.20 8.89 -1.41
C SER A 279 -22.86 9.25 -2.05
N TYR A 280 -22.92 9.65 -3.32
CA TYR A 280 -21.74 10.12 -4.05
C TYR A 280 -21.52 11.58 -3.71
N LYS A 281 -20.35 11.89 -3.15
CA LYS A 281 -19.98 13.28 -2.90
C LYS A 281 -19.34 13.90 -4.14
N TYR A 282 -18.51 13.13 -4.84
CA TYR A 282 -17.87 13.52 -6.10
C TYR A 282 -17.83 12.31 -7.02
N THR A 283 -18.15 12.50 -8.30
CA THR A 283 -18.03 11.50 -9.34
C THR A 283 -16.91 11.88 -10.31
N ASN A 284 -16.23 10.89 -10.86
CA ASN A 284 -15.14 11.07 -11.82
C ASN A 284 -14.04 12.03 -11.33
N PHE A 285 -13.71 11.99 -10.04
CA PHE A 285 -12.65 12.81 -9.48
C PHE A 285 -11.30 12.46 -10.12
N ASP A 286 -10.63 13.47 -10.68
CA ASP A 286 -9.34 13.29 -11.35
C ASP A 286 -8.20 13.18 -10.35
N ILE A 287 -7.93 11.96 -9.91
CA ILE A 287 -6.85 11.67 -8.95
C ILE A 287 -5.47 11.87 -9.59
N ALA A 288 -5.34 11.68 -10.90
CA ALA A 288 -4.04 11.80 -11.58
C ALA A 288 -3.45 13.21 -11.45
N GLN A 289 -4.31 14.21 -11.42
CA GLN A 289 -3.90 15.62 -11.28
C GLN A 289 -3.97 16.12 -9.82
N PHE A 290 -4.51 15.32 -8.92
CA PHE A 290 -4.68 15.75 -7.53
C PHE A 290 -3.35 15.82 -6.78
N CYS A 291 -3.08 16.98 -6.20
CA CYS A 291 -1.97 17.19 -5.28
C CYS A 291 -2.53 17.88 -4.03
N PHE A 292 -2.14 17.44 -2.85
CA PHE A 292 -2.59 18.06 -1.62
C PHE A 292 -2.08 19.52 -1.51
N PRO A 293 -2.91 20.44 -0.99
CA PRO A 293 -2.46 21.80 -0.72
C PRO A 293 -1.42 21.84 0.41
N ILE A 294 -0.56 22.83 0.36
CA ILE A 294 0.29 23.18 1.51
C ILE A 294 -0.59 23.89 2.56
N PRO A 295 -0.54 23.48 3.84
CA PRO A 295 -1.28 24.17 4.89
C PRO A 295 -0.92 25.67 4.93
N ASN A 296 -1.92 26.55 5.10
CA ASN A 296 -1.69 27.97 5.16
C ASN A 296 -0.74 28.40 6.29
N ALA A 297 -0.71 27.63 7.39
CA ALA A 297 0.23 27.86 8.48
C ALA A 297 1.68 27.80 8.01
N GLU A 298 2.03 26.83 7.15
CA GLU A 298 3.37 26.69 6.57
C GLU A 298 3.73 27.84 5.63
N ILE A 299 2.75 28.30 4.83
CA ILE A 299 2.95 29.43 3.91
C ILE A 299 3.14 30.71 4.69
N ASN A 300 2.29 30.95 5.71
CA ASN A 300 2.31 32.13 6.54
C ASN A 300 3.51 32.18 7.50
N ALA A 301 4.19 31.07 7.73
CA ALA A 301 5.42 31.03 8.53
C ALA A 301 6.59 31.80 7.88
N GLY A 302 6.50 32.14 6.59
CA GLY A 302 7.44 33.05 5.93
C GLY A 302 8.78 32.44 5.55
N PHE A 303 8.87 31.08 5.43
CA PHE A 303 10.10 30.36 5.07
C PHE A 303 10.24 30.10 3.57
N GLY A 304 9.68 30.95 2.71
CA GLY A 304 9.83 30.84 1.25
C GLY A 304 8.97 29.77 0.57
N ILE A 305 8.12 29.04 1.33
CA ILE A 305 7.26 27.98 0.79
C ILE A 305 6.05 28.62 0.09
N THR A 306 5.85 28.26 -1.18
CA THR A 306 4.70 28.72 -1.98
C THR A 306 3.67 27.62 -2.13
N GLN A 307 2.41 27.99 -2.28
CA GLN A 307 1.32 27.04 -2.50
C GLN A 307 1.52 26.22 -3.78
N THR A 308 0.97 25.01 -3.80
CA THR A 308 0.83 24.23 -5.02
C THR A 308 0.00 25.02 -6.05
N PRO A 309 0.45 25.18 -7.32
CA PRO A 309 -0.15 26.09 -8.28
C PRO A 309 -1.67 25.99 -8.44
N ASP A 310 -2.21 24.76 -8.47
CA ASP A 310 -3.65 24.51 -8.62
C ASP A 310 -4.50 24.99 -7.43
N TRP A 311 -3.87 25.24 -6.29
CA TRP A 311 -4.53 25.68 -5.06
C TRP A 311 -4.40 27.18 -4.81
N ASN A 312 -3.60 27.91 -5.59
CA ASN A 312 -3.43 29.37 -5.44
C ASN A 312 -4.76 30.14 -5.52
N LYS A 313 -5.71 29.64 -6.32
CA LYS A 313 -7.06 30.23 -6.48
C LYS A 313 -7.93 30.17 -5.22
N TYR A 314 -7.57 29.34 -4.25
CA TYR A 314 -8.31 29.18 -2.98
C TYR A 314 -7.62 29.91 -1.81
N LEU A 315 -6.48 30.55 -2.03
CA LEU A 315 -5.85 31.38 -1.00
C LEU A 315 -6.67 32.68 -0.78
N PRO A 316 -6.76 33.18 0.46
CA PRO A 316 -7.28 34.51 0.72
C PRO A 316 -6.48 35.54 -0.10
N GLN A 317 -7.17 36.44 -0.82
CA GLN A 317 -6.56 37.57 -1.52
C GLN A 317 -6.26 38.70 -0.55
#